data_7854967d4f8662813d51ac5e849627f9
#
_entry.id   7854967d4f8662813d51ac5e849627f9
#
_cell.length_a   1.000
_cell.length_b   1.000
_cell.length_c   1.000
_cell.angle_alpha   90.00
_cell.angle_beta   90.00
_cell.angle_gamma   90.00
#
_symmetry.space_group_name_H-M   'P 1'
#
loop_
_entity.id
_entity.type
_entity.pdbx_description
1 polymer ?
#
loop_
_entity_poly.entity_id
_entity_poly.type
_entity_poly.pdbx_seq_one_letter_code
_entity_poly.pdbx_strand_id
1 'polypeptide(L)'
;MEKDFQKWHKAKKELDKNLSRLFFHEREVWWCSIGLNIGFEQDGRGECFARPILIFKKFNNEVFWAIPLSTKIKKGKFYVPIELGDGAPRVVIISQLRLIDAKRLIDKMSTVSDANYKLIKKAVINLCDS
;
A
#
# COMPACT_ATOMS: atom_id res chain seq x y z
N MET A 1 -23.56 -1.57 -7.17
CA MET A 1 -22.75 -0.40 -6.88
C MET A 1 -23.11 0.25 -5.56
N GLU A 2 -24.37 0.53 -5.35
CA GLU A 2 -24.84 1.12 -4.10
C GLU A 2 -24.48 0.29 -2.88
N LYS A 3 -24.57 -1.03 -3.01
CA LYS A 3 -24.21 -1.97 -1.95
C LYS A 3 -22.72 -1.90 -1.58
N ASP A 4 -21.85 -1.67 -2.56
CA ASP A 4 -20.42 -1.57 -2.34
C ASP A 4 -20.06 -0.26 -1.62
N PHE A 5 -20.73 0.82 -1.94
CA PHE A 5 -20.52 2.10 -1.27
C PHE A 5 -20.94 2.03 0.20
N GLN A 6 -21.99 1.31 0.52
CA GLN A 6 -22.41 1.13 1.90
C GLN A 6 -21.38 0.33 2.69
N LYS A 7 -20.83 -0.74 2.12
CA LYS A 7 -19.77 -1.52 2.75
C LYS A 7 -18.52 -0.67 2.98
N TRP A 8 -18.15 0.10 2.00
CA TRP A 8 -17.01 1.00 2.07
C TRP A 8 -17.17 2.02 3.19
N HIS A 9 -18.33 2.63 3.27
CA HIS A 9 -18.63 3.63 4.29
C HIS A 9 -18.57 3.03 5.70
N LYS A 10 -19.09 1.82 5.88
CA LYS A 10 -19.06 1.12 7.15
C LYS A 10 -17.63 0.77 7.56
N ALA A 11 -16.84 0.26 6.65
CA ALA A 11 -15.44 -0.06 6.90
C ALA A 11 -14.66 1.20 7.30
N LYS A 12 -14.92 2.32 6.65
CA LYS A 12 -14.29 3.60 6.96
C LYS A 12 -14.63 4.07 8.36
N LYS A 13 -15.86 3.90 8.82
CA LYS A 13 -16.26 4.25 10.18
C LYS A 13 -15.54 3.41 11.23
N GLU A 14 -15.38 2.12 10.97
CA GLU A 14 -14.66 1.22 11.87
C GLU A 14 -13.18 1.57 11.94
N LEU A 15 -12.58 1.94 10.81
CA LEU A 15 -11.20 2.39 10.78
C LEU A 15 -11.02 3.64 11.65
N ASP A 16 -11.95 4.59 11.59
CA ASP A 16 -11.90 5.78 12.43
C ASP A 16 -11.90 5.45 13.91
N LYS A 17 -12.70 4.49 14.33
CA LYS A 17 -12.79 4.06 15.73
C LYS A 17 -11.50 3.40 16.21
N ASN A 18 -10.80 2.72 15.32
CA ASN A 18 -9.61 1.95 15.67
C ASN A 18 -8.31 2.69 15.42
N LEU A 19 -8.37 3.91 14.89
CA LEU A 19 -7.20 4.67 14.49
C LEU A 19 -6.17 4.84 15.62
N SER A 20 -6.62 5.09 16.84
CA SER A 20 -5.74 5.28 17.97
C SER A 20 -4.96 4.03 18.36
N ARG A 21 -5.35 2.87 17.86
CA ARG A 21 -4.71 1.57 18.15
C ARG A 21 -3.73 1.13 17.08
N LEU A 22 -3.63 1.89 15.98
CA LEU A 22 -2.78 1.52 14.86
C LEU A 22 -1.43 2.21 14.99
N PHE A 23 -0.39 1.41 15.09
CA PHE A 23 0.99 1.89 15.07
C PHE A 23 1.65 1.36 13.82
N PHE A 24 1.95 2.25 12.88
CA PHE A 24 2.56 1.88 11.62
C PHE A 24 3.91 2.55 11.47
N HIS A 25 4.80 1.90 10.72
CA HIS A 25 6.17 2.38 10.52
C HIS A 25 6.57 2.21 9.07
N GLU A 26 7.56 2.98 8.64
CA GLU A 26 8.18 2.82 7.33
C GLU A 26 8.71 1.40 7.19
N ARG A 27 8.73 0.86 5.97
CA ARG A 27 9.11 -0.49 5.58
C ARG A 27 8.06 -1.55 5.85
N GLU A 28 6.99 -1.23 6.55
CA GLU A 28 5.92 -2.19 6.78
C GLU A 28 4.99 -2.28 5.58
N VAL A 29 4.50 -3.50 5.34
CA VAL A 29 3.46 -3.76 4.33
C VAL A 29 2.16 -4.01 5.08
N TRP A 30 1.13 -3.27 4.70
CA TRP A 30 -0.17 -3.35 5.34
C TRP A 30 -1.26 -3.60 4.31
N TRP A 31 -2.28 -4.35 4.72
CA TRP A 31 -3.54 -4.36 4.00
C TRP A 31 -4.18 -2.99 4.19
N CYS A 32 -4.54 -2.36 3.09
CA CYS A 32 -5.05 -1.00 3.10
C CYS A 32 -6.33 -0.91 2.29
N SER A 33 -7.32 -0.22 2.84
CA SER A 33 -8.60 -0.03 2.19
C SER A 33 -8.49 1.18 1.26
N ILE A 34 -8.39 0.94 -0.03
CA ILE A 34 -8.17 2.02 -1.01
C ILE A 34 -9.43 2.42 -1.78
N GLY A 35 -10.53 1.70 -1.58
CA GLY A 35 -11.80 2.02 -2.23
C GLY A 35 -11.81 1.69 -3.72
N LEU A 36 -12.75 2.29 -4.42
CA LEU A 36 -12.89 2.14 -5.86
C LEU A 36 -12.06 3.21 -6.55
N ASN A 37 -11.25 2.80 -7.52
CA ASN A 37 -10.43 3.72 -8.32
C ASN A 37 -10.92 3.76 -9.74
N ILE A 38 -10.60 4.84 -10.44
CA ILE A 38 -10.99 5.05 -11.83
C ILE A 38 -9.73 5.19 -12.68
N GLY A 39 -9.76 4.60 -13.87
CA GLY A 39 -8.65 4.69 -14.81
C GLY A 39 -7.59 3.64 -14.58
N PHE A 40 -6.33 4.04 -14.65
CA PHE A 40 -5.18 3.13 -14.56
C PHE A 40 -4.71 2.85 -13.14
N GLU A 41 -5.35 3.41 -12.14
CA GLU A 41 -5.02 3.13 -10.76
C GLU A 41 -5.42 1.70 -10.40
N GLN A 42 -4.69 1.10 -9.44
CA GLN A 42 -5.01 -0.24 -8.98
C GLN A 42 -6.21 -0.19 -8.05
N ASP A 43 -7.21 -1.01 -8.33
CA ASP A 43 -8.36 -1.14 -7.45
C ASP A 43 -8.05 -2.10 -6.31
N GLY A 44 -8.67 -1.84 -5.16
CA GLY A 44 -8.67 -2.80 -4.06
C GLY A 44 -9.51 -4.01 -4.41
N ARG A 45 -9.19 -5.14 -3.79
CA ARG A 45 -9.91 -6.39 -3.99
C ARG A 45 -10.48 -6.89 -2.67
N GLY A 46 -11.57 -7.65 -2.75
CA GLY A 46 -12.24 -8.18 -1.58
C GLY A 46 -13.32 -7.24 -1.06
N GLU A 47 -13.93 -7.62 0.03
CA GLU A 47 -15.10 -6.90 0.57
C GLU A 47 -14.78 -5.48 1.04
N CYS A 48 -13.55 -5.27 1.50
CA CYS A 48 -13.12 -3.96 2.01
C CYS A 48 -12.32 -3.18 0.97
N PHE A 49 -12.30 -3.63 -0.27
CA PHE A 49 -11.48 -3.02 -1.32
C PHE A 49 -10.01 -2.92 -0.88
N ALA A 50 -9.56 -3.95 -0.19
CA ALA A 50 -8.23 -3.97 0.41
C ALA A 50 -7.15 -4.38 -0.58
N ARG A 51 -5.97 -3.81 -0.39
CA ARG A 51 -4.79 -4.09 -1.20
C ARG A 51 -3.53 -3.98 -0.35
N PRO A 52 -2.52 -4.83 -0.57
CA PRO A 52 -1.23 -4.65 0.11
C PRO A 52 -0.54 -3.38 -0.37
N ILE A 53 -0.06 -2.59 0.57
CA ILE A 53 0.74 -1.40 0.28
C ILE A 53 1.97 -1.39 1.18
N LEU A 54 3.05 -0.80 0.64
CA LEU A 54 4.25 -0.53 1.42
C LEU A 54 4.15 0.87 2.01
N ILE A 55 4.41 1.00 3.31
CA ILE A 55 4.55 2.31 3.93
C ILE A 55 5.95 2.79 3.60
N PHE A 56 6.03 3.70 2.62
CA PHE A 56 7.30 4.15 2.07
C PHE A 56 7.89 5.33 2.85
N LYS A 57 7.06 6.30 3.18
CA LYS A 57 7.48 7.49 3.93
C LYS A 57 6.39 7.91 4.88
N LYS A 58 6.67 7.86 6.18
CA LYS A 58 5.73 8.29 7.21
C LYS A 58 5.98 9.76 7.53
N PHE A 59 4.94 10.58 7.40
CA PHE A 59 5.03 12.00 7.72
C PHE A 59 4.63 12.29 9.16
N ASN A 60 3.58 11.60 9.63
CA ASN A 60 3.08 11.70 10.99
C ASN A 60 2.19 10.49 11.25
N ASN A 61 1.43 10.51 12.35
CA ASN A 61 0.55 9.39 12.69
C ASN A 61 -0.73 9.34 11.85
N GLU A 62 -0.94 10.32 10.98
CA GLU A 62 -2.17 10.44 10.20
C GLU A 62 -2.00 10.16 8.71
N VAL A 63 -0.87 10.52 8.12
CA VAL A 63 -0.66 10.38 6.69
C VAL A 63 0.74 9.87 6.35
N PHE A 64 0.82 9.17 5.24
CA PHE A 64 2.07 8.60 4.76
C PHE A 64 2.02 8.42 3.24
N TRP A 65 3.20 8.29 2.62
CA TRP A 65 3.29 7.84 1.23
C TRP A 65 3.28 6.33 1.18
N ALA A 66 2.42 5.78 0.33
CA ALA A 66 2.30 4.35 0.12
C ALA A 66 2.58 3.98 -1.32
N ILE A 67 3.10 2.77 -1.50
CA ILE A 67 3.33 2.20 -2.83
C ILE A 67 2.62 0.85 -2.87
N PRO A 68 1.70 0.61 -3.83
CA PRO A 68 0.98 -0.65 -3.89
C PRO A 68 1.87 -1.79 -4.36
N LEU A 69 1.56 -2.99 -3.90
CA LEU A 69 2.20 -4.23 -4.31
C LEU A 69 1.24 -5.03 -5.19
N SER A 70 1.82 -5.86 -6.06
CA SER A 70 1.03 -6.75 -6.91
C SER A 70 1.69 -8.12 -7.00
N THR A 71 0.88 -9.17 -7.11
CA THR A 71 1.36 -10.52 -7.40
C THR A 71 1.53 -10.75 -8.90
N LYS A 72 1.02 -9.84 -9.73
CA LYS A 72 1.24 -9.87 -11.17
C LYS A 72 2.64 -9.37 -11.47
N ILE A 73 3.50 -10.27 -11.90
CA ILE A 73 4.90 -9.92 -12.13
C ILE A 73 5.04 -9.20 -13.46
N LYS A 74 5.53 -7.97 -13.39
CA LYS A 74 5.84 -7.14 -14.54
C LYS A 74 7.29 -6.69 -14.45
N LYS A 75 7.90 -6.43 -15.60
CA LYS A 75 9.29 -5.97 -15.69
C LYS A 75 9.34 -4.54 -16.18
N GLY A 76 10.37 -3.83 -15.78
CA GLY A 76 10.61 -2.46 -16.19
C GLY A 76 10.98 -1.56 -15.03
N LYS A 77 11.32 -0.31 -15.33
CA LYS A 77 11.81 0.65 -14.34
C LYS A 77 10.76 1.09 -13.31
N PHE A 78 9.49 0.79 -13.55
CA PHE A 78 8.40 1.13 -12.63
C PHE A 78 8.09 0.03 -11.62
N TYR A 79 8.75 -1.12 -11.72
CA TYR A 79 8.44 -2.30 -10.95
C TYR A 79 9.68 -2.81 -10.24
N VAL A 80 9.60 -2.97 -8.93
CA VAL A 80 10.71 -3.51 -8.13
C VAL A 80 10.28 -4.85 -7.55
N PRO A 81 10.91 -5.97 -7.97
CA PRO A 81 10.55 -7.27 -7.40
C PRO A 81 11.06 -7.40 -5.97
N ILE A 82 10.23 -7.96 -5.11
CA ILE A 82 10.57 -8.22 -3.70
C ILE A 82 9.97 -9.53 -3.23
N GLU A 83 10.45 -10.01 -2.08
CA GLU A 83 9.87 -11.11 -1.35
C GLU A 83 9.57 -10.66 0.08
N LEU A 84 8.48 -11.20 0.64
CA LEU A 84 8.06 -10.88 2.00
C LEU A 84 8.25 -12.05 2.97
N GLY A 85 8.99 -13.07 2.55
CA GLY A 85 9.26 -14.22 3.39
C GLY A 85 8.21 -15.35 3.32
N ASP A 86 7.18 -15.16 2.51
CA ASP A 86 6.13 -16.17 2.32
C ASP A 86 6.33 -16.99 1.04
N GLY A 87 7.41 -16.77 0.31
CA GLY A 87 7.72 -17.47 -0.92
C GLY A 87 6.96 -17.02 -2.15
N ALA A 88 6.01 -16.10 -2.01
CA ALA A 88 5.26 -15.59 -3.14
C ALA A 88 5.96 -14.38 -3.74
N PRO A 89 6.28 -14.41 -5.06
CA PRO A 89 6.91 -13.25 -5.68
C PRO A 89 5.92 -12.09 -5.80
N ARG A 90 6.44 -10.88 -5.59
CA ARG A 90 5.65 -9.66 -5.69
C ARG A 90 6.47 -8.56 -6.34
N VAL A 91 5.77 -7.55 -6.85
CA VAL A 91 6.42 -6.32 -7.33
C VAL A 91 5.84 -5.12 -6.62
N VAL A 92 6.69 -4.15 -6.36
CA VAL A 92 6.30 -2.83 -5.85
C VAL A 92 6.15 -1.92 -7.06
N ILE A 93 4.99 -1.30 -7.21
CA ILE A 93 4.67 -0.47 -8.38
C ILE A 93 4.99 0.98 -8.05
N ILE A 94 6.25 1.36 -8.24
CA ILE A 94 6.74 2.67 -7.78
C ILE A 94 6.09 3.86 -8.48
N SER A 95 5.55 3.66 -9.68
CA SER A 95 4.83 4.72 -10.39
C SER A 95 3.49 5.08 -9.75
N GLN A 96 3.01 4.28 -8.81
CA GLN A 96 1.74 4.51 -8.14
C GLN A 96 1.91 5.00 -6.69
N LEU A 97 3.03 5.61 -6.39
CA LEU A 97 3.25 6.27 -5.11
C LEU A 97 2.16 7.30 -4.85
N ARG A 98 1.55 7.25 -3.67
CA ARG A 98 0.47 8.18 -3.35
C ARG A 98 0.38 8.44 -1.84
N LEU A 99 -0.22 9.57 -1.49
CA LEU A 99 -0.51 9.93 -0.11
C LEU A 99 -1.74 9.16 0.36
N ILE A 100 -1.64 8.53 1.52
CA ILE A 100 -2.73 7.74 2.11
C ILE A 100 -2.96 8.20 3.55
N ASP A 101 -4.22 8.25 3.94
CA ASP A 101 -4.61 8.50 5.33
C ASP A 101 -4.51 7.20 6.12
N ALA A 102 -3.93 7.24 7.31
CA ALA A 102 -3.74 6.06 8.16
C ALA A 102 -5.06 5.38 8.55
N LYS A 103 -6.17 6.08 8.46
CA LYS A 103 -7.50 5.51 8.69
C LYS A 103 -7.81 4.35 7.75
N ARG A 104 -7.12 4.28 6.62
CA ARG A 104 -7.34 3.23 5.62
C ARG A 104 -6.57 1.95 5.90
N LEU A 105 -5.66 1.96 6.87
CA LEU A 105 -4.90 0.77 7.25
C LEU A 105 -5.80 -0.24 7.96
N ILE A 106 -5.65 -1.51 7.60
CA ILE A 106 -6.46 -2.61 8.16
C ILE A 106 -5.60 -3.48 9.06
N ASP A 107 -4.66 -4.23 8.46
CA ASP A 107 -3.80 -5.15 9.18
C ASP A 107 -2.39 -5.12 8.62
N LYS A 108 -1.41 -5.23 9.52
CA LYS A 108 -0.03 -5.39 9.10
C LYS A 108 0.17 -6.78 8.52
N MET A 109 0.80 -6.84 7.36
CA MET A 109 1.07 -8.08 6.64
C MET A 109 2.50 -8.56 6.85
N SER A 110 3.49 -7.66 6.74
CA SER A 110 4.89 -8.02 6.76
C SER A 110 5.75 -6.77 6.93
N THR A 111 7.06 -6.96 6.96
CA THR A 111 8.03 -5.86 6.95
C THR A 111 9.04 -6.16 5.85
N VAL A 112 9.29 -5.19 4.99
CA VAL A 112 10.28 -5.31 3.92
C VAL A 112 11.67 -5.27 4.53
N SER A 113 12.57 -6.13 4.03
CA SER A 113 13.96 -6.13 4.51
C SER A 113 14.64 -4.79 4.25
N ASP A 114 15.64 -4.49 5.04
CA ASP A 114 16.41 -3.25 4.86
C ASP A 114 17.01 -3.18 3.45
N ALA A 115 17.52 -4.30 2.94
CA ALA A 115 18.11 -4.37 1.60
C ALA A 115 17.07 -4.06 0.53
N ASN A 116 15.88 -4.67 0.62
CA ASN A 116 14.81 -4.41 -0.34
C ASN A 116 14.28 -2.99 -0.23
N TYR A 117 14.18 -2.46 0.98
CA TYR A 117 13.73 -1.08 1.18
C TYR A 117 14.69 -0.08 0.53
N LYS A 118 16.00 -0.29 0.69
CA LYS A 118 17.02 0.56 0.05
C LYS A 118 16.93 0.48 -1.47
N LEU A 119 16.68 -0.71 -2.00
CA LEU A 119 16.51 -0.92 -3.44
C LEU A 119 15.30 -0.15 -3.97
N ILE A 120 14.18 -0.22 -3.27
CA ILE A 120 12.95 0.49 -3.62
C ILE A 120 13.19 2.00 -3.57
N LYS A 121 13.83 2.47 -2.52
CA LYS A 121 14.13 3.90 -2.33
C LYS A 121 14.99 4.43 -3.46
N LYS A 122 16.03 3.69 -3.83
CA LYS A 122 16.91 4.04 -4.95
C LYS A 122 16.13 4.11 -6.26
N ALA A 123 15.23 3.14 -6.49
CA ALA A 123 14.42 3.11 -7.69
C ALA A 123 13.48 4.32 -7.78
N VAL A 124 12.88 4.72 -6.65
CA VAL A 124 12.03 5.92 -6.61
C VAL A 124 12.84 7.18 -6.91
N ILE A 125 14.02 7.30 -6.30
CA ILE A 125 14.90 8.46 -6.54
C ILE A 125 15.31 8.51 -8.02
N ASN A 126 15.71 7.39 -8.59
CA ASN A 126 16.11 7.33 -10.00
C ASN A 126 14.95 7.67 -10.93
N LEU A 127 13.74 7.31 -10.56
CA LEU A 127 12.54 7.65 -11.33
C LEU A 127 12.32 9.18 -11.36
N CYS A 128 12.59 9.85 -10.25
CA CYS A 128 12.47 11.30 -10.18
C CYS A 128 13.54 12.02 -11.01
N ASP A 129 14.69 11.40 -11.17
CA ASP A 129 15.82 11.98 -11.91
C ASP A 129 15.81 11.67 -13.41
N SER A 130 14.91 10.82 -13.84
CA SER A 130 14.86 10.37 -15.24
C SER A 130 14.15 11.35 -16.18
#